data_291190bf6da08a0edcde6f2baa3d2d52
#
_entry.id   291190bf6da08a0edcde6f2baa3d2d52
#
_cell.length_a   1.000
_cell.length_b   1.000
_cell.length_c   1.000
_cell.angle_alpha   90.00
_cell.angle_beta   90.00
_cell.angle_gamma   90.00
#
_symmetry.space_group_name_H-M   'P 1'
#
loop_
_entity.id
_entity.type
_entity.pdbx_description
1 polymer ?
#
loop_
_entity_poly.entity_id
_entity_poly.type
_entity_poly.pdbx_seq_one_letter_code
_entity_poly.pdbx_strand_id
1 'polypeptide(L)'
;VLGKQEGKDEKTGTWTIAGGSGFEPDAAAAAMLLCGPTGDNTVDDYLACWRERVIWVNGVSGGEKRLGFQNGEFDIARESPAAWKRFYTGIEGNELWFTHGILDLENKVQMADPNFPNTQFEDVYERLWGERPSGDLYEAYRLTRNWRDAIQKSLWMNKGNPNAAKVKAAVTEMINDPVASAEIYAKTGEYPWIQNGPELLATLKSLITEKALKDAVRWNQEAYGFPSIYKPELLN
;
A
#
# COMPACT_ATOMS: atom_id res chain seq x y z
N VAL A 1 -0.53 1.82 6.17
CA VAL A 1 0.12 1.49 7.45
C VAL A 1 0.00 0.00 7.69
N LEU A 2 1.10 -0.65 8.02
CA LEU A 2 1.11 -2.02 8.51
C LEU A 2 1.61 -2.05 9.95
N GLY A 3 0.94 -2.88 10.75
CA GLY A 3 1.38 -3.22 12.09
C GLY A 3 1.78 -4.67 12.19
N LYS A 4 2.62 -4.99 13.14
CA LYS A 4 3.02 -6.35 13.48
C LYS A 4 2.85 -6.64 14.97
N GLN A 5 2.79 -7.90 15.35
CA GLN A 5 2.88 -8.31 16.76
C GLN A 5 4.24 -7.91 17.34
N GLU A 6 4.22 -7.32 18.52
CA GLU A 6 5.40 -6.84 19.22
C GLU A 6 6.35 -7.99 19.56
N GLY A 7 7.66 -7.74 19.45
CA GLY A 7 8.69 -8.69 19.83
C GLY A 7 8.91 -9.87 18.89
N LYS A 8 8.15 -10.00 17.80
CA LYS A 8 8.38 -11.04 16.79
C LYS A 8 9.52 -10.62 15.87
N ASP A 9 10.55 -11.47 15.75
CA ASP A 9 11.73 -11.21 14.92
C ASP A 9 11.42 -11.41 13.43
N GLU A 10 11.60 -10.36 12.64
CA GLU A 10 11.36 -10.39 11.19
C GLU A 10 12.24 -11.39 10.45
N LYS A 11 13.41 -11.72 10.97
CA LYS A 11 14.38 -12.60 10.32
C LYS A 11 14.10 -14.08 10.52
N THR A 12 13.15 -14.42 11.40
CA THR A 12 12.89 -15.82 11.77
C THR A 12 11.40 -16.16 11.73
N GLY A 13 11.13 -17.46 11.65
CA GLY A 13 9.79 -18.03 11.81
C GLY A 13 8.84 -17.80 10.64
N THR A 14 7.61 -18.27 10.84
CA THR A 14 6.49 -18.14 9.91
C THR A 14 5.56 -17.02 10.36
N TRP A 15 5.00 -16.30 9.41
CA TRP A 15 4.16 -15.13 9.64
C TRP A 15 2.78 -15.32 9.04
N THR A 16 1.73 -15.09 9.80
CA THR A 16 0.35 -15.12 9.34
C THR A 16 -0.13 -13.71 9.05
N ILE A 17 -0.51 -13.46 7.81
CA ILE A 17 -0.90 -12.13 7.33
C ILE A 17 -2.36 -12.13 6.88
N ALA A 18 -3.16 -11.26 7.47
CA ALA A 18 -4.53 -11.02 7.03
C ALA A 18 -4.55 -10.16 5.76
N GLY A 19 -4.87 -10.78 4.64
CA GLY A 19 -5.00 -10.12 3.33
C GLY A 19 -6.38 -9.59 3.04
N GLY A 20 -6.42 -8.52 2.25
CA GLY A 20 -7.67 -8.05 1.65
C GLY A 20 -8.01 -8.78 0.36
N SER A 21 -9.01 -8.28 -0.34
CA SER A 21 -9.35 -8.70 -1.70
C SER A 21 -8.82 -7.66 -2.68
N GLY A 22 -7.80 -7.95 -3.45
CA GLY A 22 -7.35 -7.05 -4.51
C GLY A 22 -5.85 -6.93 -4.68
N PHE A 23 -5.47 -6.04 -5.57
CA PHE A 23 -4.10 -5.74 -5.95
C PHE A 23 -3.48 -4.85 -4.85
N GLU A 24 -2.72 -5.44 -3.94
CA GLU A 24 -2.19 -4.74 -2.77
C GLU A 24 -0.65 -4.75 -2.74
N PRO A 25 0.00 -3.59 -2.49
CA PRO A 25 1.46 -3.53 -2.33
C PRO A 25 1.94 -4.14 -1.02
N ASP A 26 1.03 -4.35 -0.07
CA ASP A 26 1.34 -4.71 1.31
C ASP A 26 2.14 -6.02 1.42
N ALA A 27 1.78 -7.04 0.65
CA ALA A 27 2.48 -8.32 0.72
C ALA A 27 3.85 -8.29 0.03
N ALA A 28 4.02 -7.52 -1.04
CA ALA A 28 5.35 -7.35 -1.63
C ALA A 28 6.30 -6.65 -0.65
N ALA A 29 5.83 -5.61 0.03
CA ALA A 29 6.60 -4.95 1.08
C ALA A 29 6.89 -5.89 2.25
N ALA A 30 5.87 -6.63 2.74
CA ALA A 30 6.06 -7.60 3.82
C ALA A 30 7.06 -8.71 3.41
N ALA A 31 6.97 -9.24 2.18
CA ALA A 31 7.93 -10.23 1.69
C ALA A 31 9.36 -9.70 1.73
N MET A 32 9.58 -8.48 1.23
CA MET A 32 10.92 -7.87 1.25
C MET A 32 11.43 -7.67 2.68
N LEU A 33 10.58 -7.23 3.61
CA LEU A 33 11.01 -7.06 5.01
C LEU A 33 11.28 -8.39 5.72
N LEU A 34 10.50 -9.42 5.43
CA LEU A 34 10.67 -10.74 6.06
C LEU A 34 11.80 -11.58 5.44
N CYS A 35 12.04 -11.42 4.15
CA CYS A 35 13.04 -12.20 3.42
C CYS A 35 14.40 -11.50 3.29
N GLY A 36 14.42 -10.17 3.37
CA GLY A 36 15.63 -9.38 3.14
C GLY A 36 16.12 -9.44 1.70
N PRO A 37 17.37 -9.07 1.47
CA PRO A 37 18.00 -9.22 0.16
C PRO A 37 18.12 -10.71 -0.20
N THR A 38 17.63 -11.08 -1.37
CA THR A 38 17.60 -12.46 -1.86
C THR A 38 18.25 -12.56 -3.24
N GLY A 39 19.38 -13.24 -3.37
CA GLY A 39 20.01 -13.46 -4.66
C GLY A 39 20.11 -12.18 -5.51
N ASP A 40 19.42 -12.17 -6.65
CA ASP A 40 19.31 -11.00 -7.55
C ASP A 40 18.08 -10.10 -7.25
N ASN A 41 17.40 -10.33 -6.15
CA ASN A 41 16.16 -9.64 -5.75
C ASN A 41 15.03 -9.75 -6.80
N THR A 42 14.94 -10.89 -7.45
CA THR A 42 13.90 -11.19 -8.43
C THR A 42 12.58 -11.55 -7.76
N VAL A 43 11.50 -11.52 -8.54
CA VAL A 43 10.18 -12.00 -8.05
C VAL A 43 10.24 -13.48 -7.65
N ASP A 44 11.01 -14.31 -8.36
CA ASP A 44 11.15 -15.75 -8.05
C ASP A 44 11.81 -15.99 -6.70
N ASP A 45 12.88 -15.24 -6.40
CA ASP A 45 13.58 -15.36 -5.12
C ASP A 45 12.64 -15.04 -3.95
N TYR A 46 11.89 -13.96 -4.07
CA TYR A 46 10.92 -13.57 -3.06
C TYR A 46 9.71 -14.51 -2.97
N LEU A 47 9.24 -15.07 -4.08
CA LEU A 47 8.17 -16.07 -4.06
C LEU A 47 8.57 -17.36 -3.35
N ALA A 48 9.82 -17.79 -3.51
CA ALA A 48 10.35 -18.94 -2.79
C ALA A 48 10.32 -18.72 -1.28
N CYS A 49 10.89 -17.60 -0.81
CA CYS A 49 10.86 -17.22 0.60
C CYS A 49 9.43 -16.99 1.13
N TRP A 50 8.57 -16.35 0.35
CA TRP A 50 7.18 -16.10 0.72
C TRP A 50 6.42 -17.40 1.02
N ARG A 51 6.54 -18.39 0.15
CA ARG A 51 5.89 -19.71 0.33
C ARG A 51 6.37 -20.45 1.56
N GLU A 52 7.62 -20.25 1.94
CA GLU A 52 8.20 -20.87 3.13
C GLU A 52 7.80 -20.15 4.42
N ARG A 53 7.76 -18.82 4.37
CA ARG A 53 7.68 -18.00 5.58
C ARG A 53 6.33 -17.36 5.83
N VAL A 54 5.42 -17.33 4.86
CA VAL A 54 4.17 -16.58 5.00
C VAL A 54 2.95 -17.46 4.77
N ILE A 55 2.03 -17.38 5.72
CA ILE A 55 0.67 -17.88 5.60
C ILE A 55 -0.22 -16.68 5.28
N TRP A 56 -0.66 -16.59 4.02
CA TRP A 56 -1.53 -15.54 3.57
C TRP A 56 -3.00 -15.95 3.66
N VAL A 57 -3.80 -15.23 4.45
CA VAL A 57 -5.23 -15.49 4.65
C VAL A 57 -6.05 -14.50 3.84
N ASN A 58 -6.66 -14.97 2.76
CA ASN A 58 -7.48 -14.16 1.86
C ASN A 58 -8.90 -13.89 2.39
N GLY A 59 -9.50 -12.81 1.91
CA GLY A 59 -10.92 -12.55 2.07
C GLY A 59 -11.34 -12.09 3.46
N VAL A 60 -10.40 -11.73 4.31
CA VAL A 60 -10.66 -11.27 5.67
C VAL A 60 -11.23 -9.85 5.64
N SER A 61 -12.41 -9.64 6.23
CA SER A 61 -13.00 -8.31 6.36
C SER A 61 -12.20 -7.43 7.31
N GLY A 62 -12.39 -6.10 7.22
CA GLY A 62 -11.68 -5.17 8.10
C GLY A 62 -11.93 -5.41 9.59
N GLY A 63 -13.14 -5.83 9.96
CA GLY A 63 -13.50 -6.15 11.35
C GLY A 63 -12.83 -7.43 11.85
N GLU A 64 -12.92 -8.50 11.06
CA GLU A 64 -12.30 -9.80 11.36
C GLU A 64 -10.78 -9.67 11.44
N LYS A 65 -10.17 -8.94 10.52
CA LYS A 65 -8.73 -8.67 10.54
C LYS A 65 -8.28 -7.99 11.84
N ARG A 66 -9.01 -6.97 12.29
CA ARG A 66 -8.71 -6.28 13.55
C ARG A 66 -8.83 -7.21 14.74
N LEU A 67 -9.91 -7.95 14.82
CA LEU A 67 -10.15 -8.88 15.91
C LEU A 67 -9.10 -9.99 15.93
N GLY A 68 -8.83 -10.62 14.80
CA GLY A 68 -7.81 -11.66 14.69
C GLY A 68 -6.40 -11.16 15.01
N PHE A 69 -6.05 -9.92 14.61
CA PHE A 69 -4.78 -9.32 14.99
C PHE A 69 -4.70 -9.04 16.51
N GLN A 70 -5.78 -8.53 17.11
CA GLN A 70 -5.85 -8.31 18.56
C GLN A 70 -5.77 -9.61 19.36
N ASN A 71 -6.32 -10.70 18.83
CA ASN A 71 -6.29 -12.02 19.45
C ASN A 71 -5.00 -12.80 19.16
N GLY A 72 -4.07 -12.25 18.38
CA GLY A 72 -2.83 -12.94 17.99
C GLY A 72 -3.01 -14.03 16.92
N GLU A 73 -4.15 -14.06 16.21
CA GLU A 73 -4.39 -14.97 15.09
C GLU A 73 -3.63 -14.55 13.82
N PHE A 74 -3.41 -13.25 13.67
CA PHE A 74 -2.60 -12.66 12.60
C PHE A 74 -1.39 -11.94 13.19
N ASP A 75 -0.24 -12.16 12.59
CA ASP A 75 1.00 -11.49 12.98
C ASP A 75 1.13 -10.09 12.38
N ILE A 76 0.50 -9.89 11.22
CA ILE A 76 0.54 -8.61 10.50
C ILE A 76 -0.88 -8.21 10.10
N ALA A 77 -1.21 -6.95 10.36
CA ALA A 77 -2.44 -6.34 9.90
C ALA A 77 -2.18 -5.01 9.20
N ARG A 78 -2.99 -4.74 8.18
CA ARG A 78 -2.96 -3.50 7.41
C ARG A 78 -4.16 -2.63 7.73
N GLU A 79 -3.91 -1.33 7.87
CA GLU A 79 -4.97 -0.33 8.06
C GLU A 79 -4.67 0.99 7.32
N SER A 80 -5.69 1.84 7.18
CA SER A 80 -5.45 3.23 6.83
C SER A 80 -4.82 3.99 8.01
N PRO A 81 -4.13 5.12 7.80
CA PRO A 81 -3.57 5.93 8.88
C PRO A 81 -4.59 6.28 9.97
N ALA A 82 -5.78 6.74 9.58
CA ALA A 82 -6.84 7.09 10.50
C ALA A 82 -7.37 5.88 11.30
N ALA A 83 -7.54 4.72 10.63
CA ALA A 83 -7.97 3.50 11.30
C ALA A 83 -6.90 2.97 12.26
N TRP A 84 -5.63 3.07 11.90
CA TRP A 84 -4.54 2.72 12.80
C TRP A 84 -4.58 3.57 14.09
N LYS A 85 -4.63 4.89 13.95
CA LYS A 85 -4.74 5.79 15.09
C LYS A 85 -5.95 5.49 15.98
N ARG A 86 -7.08 5.16 15.36
CA ARG A 86 -8.34 4.91 16.08
C ARG A 86 -8.41 3.55 16.77
N PHE A 87 -7.90 2.49 16.15
CA PHE A 87 -8.18 1.12 16.56
C PHE A 87 -6.97 0.37 17.12
N TYR A 88 -5.75 0.82 16.86
CA TYR A 88 -4.54 0.12 17.25
C TYR A 88 -3.64 0.90 18.21
N THR A 89 -3.74 2.23 18.23
CA THR A 89 -2.98 3.04 19.19
C THR A 89 -3.42 2.70 20.62
N GLY A 90 -2.46 2.27 21.43
CA GLY A 90 -2.70 1.87 22.83
C GLY A 90 -3.15 0.43 23.02
N ILE A 91 -3.21 -0.40 21.97
CA ILE A 91 -3.36 -1.85 22.12
C ILE A 91 -1.99 -2.42 22.47
N GLU A 92 -1.93 -3.10 23.61
CA GLU A 92 -0.73 -3.80 24.08
C GLU A 92 -0.38 -4.96 23.14
N GLY A 93 0.90 -5.24 22.94
CA GLY A 93 1.38 -6.36 22.15
C GLY A 93 1.40 -6.14 20.65
N ASN A 94 1.19 -4.89 20.16
CA ASN A 94 1.36 -4.56 18.75
C ASN A 94 2.19 -3.31 18.55
N GLU A 95 2.88 -3.26 17.41
CA GLU A 95 3.67 -2.10 17.01
C GLU A 95 3.40 -1.70 15.56
N LEU A 96 3.57 -0.42 15.28
CA LEU A 96 3.59 0.08 13.91
C LEU A 96 4.87 -0.43 13.23
N TRP A 97 4.71 -1.25 12.20
CA TRP A 97 5.85 -1.82 11.50
C TRP A 97 6.39 -0.88 10.43
N PHE A 98 5.54 -0.52 9.46
CA PHE A 98 5.91 0.47 8.45
C PHE A 98 4.70 1.19 7.83
N THR A 99 5.00 2.28 7.17
CA THR A 99 4.06 2.99 6.28
C THR A 99 4.58 2.97 4.86
N HIS A 100 3.66 3.06 3.89
CA HIS A 100 4.04 3.21 2.49
C HIS A 100 4.54 4.62 2.17
N GLY A 101 4.34 5.59 3.07
CA GLY A 101 4.59 7.00 2.81
C GLY A 101 3.48 7.64 1.99
N ILE A 102 3.77 8.80 1.41
CA ILE A 102 2.87 9.61 0.58
C ILE A 102 3.54 9.87 -0.76
N LEU A 103 2.83 9.65 -1.86
CA LEU A 103 3.34 9.97 -3.19
C LEU A 103 3.24 11.47 -3.47
N ASP A 104 4.40 12.12 -3.59
CA ASP A 104 4.50 13.45 -4.20
C ASP A 104 4.41 13.31 -5.72
N LEU A 105 3.27 13.68 -6.27
CA LEU A 105 3.01 13.55 -7.71
C LEU A 105 3.71 14.61 -8.55
N GLU A 106 4.05 15.73 -7.99
CA GLU A 106 4.80 16.78 -8.68
C GLU A 106 6.24 16.33 -8.93
N ASN A 107 6.90 15.87 -7.88
CA ASN A 107 8.29 15.43 -7.95
C ASN A 107 8.42 13.93 -8.27
N LYS A 108 7.30 13.18 -8.32
CA LYS A 108 7.24 11.72 -8.58
C LYS A 108 8.09 10.91 -7.61
N VAL A 109 8.17 11.35 -6.37
CA VAL A 109 8.92 10.70 -5.31
C VAL A 109 8.02 10.28 -4.16
N GLN A 110 8.41 9.24 -3.46
CA GLN A 110 7.76 8.83 -2.24
C GLN A 110 8.35 9.59 -1.06
N MET A 111 7.49 10.23 -0.28
CA MET A 111 7.86 10.94 0.93
C MET A 111 7.40 10.19 2.17
N ALA A 112 8.07 10.42 3.30
CA ALA A 112 7.61 9.93 4.58
C ALA A 112 6.24 10.52 4.95
N ASP A 113 5.36 9.71 5.54
CA ASP A 113 4.12 10.21 6.12
C ASP A 113 4.43 11.02 7.38
N PRO A 114 4.11 12.32 7.43
CA PRO A 114 4.41 13.16 8.59
C PRO A 114 3.69 12.72 9.87
N ASN A 115 2.61 11.95 9.75
CA ASN A 115 1.91 11.38 10.89
C ASN A 115 2.63 10.18 11.51
N PHE A 116 3.58 9.58 10.78
CA PHE A 116 4.30 8.39 11.18
C PHE A 116 5.78 8.52 10.80
N PRO A 117 6.51 9.41 11.45
CA PRO A 117 7.92 9.65 11.14
C PRO A 117 8.77 8.39 11.38
N ASN A 118 9.81 8.22 10.58
CA ASN A 118 10.78 7.12 10.67
C ASN A 118 10.21 5.70 10.45
N THR A 119 9.03 5.59 9.86
CA THR A 119 8.36 4.31 9.59
C THR A 119 8.13 4.05 8.11
N GLN A 120 8.71 4.87 7.22
CA GLN A 120 8.62 4.62 5.79
C GLN A 120 9.27 3.27 5.44
N PHE A 121 8.66 2.53 4.53
CA PHE A 121 9.08 1.18 4.16
C PHE A 121 10.58 1.08 3.86
N GLU A 122 11.10 1.99 3.05
CA GLU A 122 12.50 1.99 2.65
C GLU A 122 13.47 2.20 3.84
N ASP A 123 13.08 3.04 4.80
CA ASP A 123 13.88 3.30 6.00
C ASP A 123 13.84 2.12 6.98
N VAL A 124 12.69 1.43 7.06
CA VAL A 124 12.55 0.21 7.85
C VAL A 124 13.37 -0.92 7.24
N TYR A 125 13.31 -1.09 5.93
CA TYR A 125 14.12 -2.09 5.23
C TYR A 125 15.62 -1.86 5.43
N GLU A 126 16.10 -0.62 5.22
CA GLU A 126 17.51 -0.27 5.40
C GLU A 126 17.97 -0.50 6.86
N ARG A 127 17.12 -0.20 7.83
CA ARG A 127 17.43 -0.44 9.25
C ARG A 127 17.55 -1.94 9.57
N LEU A 128 16.72 -2.79 8.94
CA LEU A 128 16.75 -4.24 9.14
C LEU A 128 17.91 -4.93 8.43
N TRP A 129 18.20 -4.50 7.21
CA TRP A 129 19.07 -5.24 6.29
C TRP A 129 20.37 -4.52 5.95
N GLY A 130 20.51 -3.24 6.32
CA GLY A 130 21.73 -2.45 6.10
C GLY A 130 21.89 -1.84 4.71
N GLU A 131 20.88 -2.04 3.84
CA GLU A 131 20.86 -1.48 2.48
C GLU A 131 19.43 -1.08 2.07
N ARG A 132 19.30 -0.23 1.06
CA ARG A 132 18.01 0.15 0.48
C ARG A 132 17.40 -0.99 -0.35
N PRO A 133 16.07 -1.16 -0.35
CA PRO A 133 15.43 -2.17 -1.19
C PRO A 133 15.66 -1.88 -2.67
N SER A 134 15.86 -2.92 -3.46
CA SER A 134 16.10 -2.83 -4.89
C SER A 134 15.64 -4.11 -5.61
N GLY A 135 15.71 -4.13 -6.92
CA GLY A 135 15.38 -5.28 -7.74
C GLY A 135 13.93 -5.33 -8.21
N ASP A 136 13.56 -6.44 -8.84
CA ASP A 136 12.32 -6.58 -9.59
C ASP A 136 11.07 -6.47 -8.72
N LEU A 137 11.06 -7.12 -7.55
CA LEU A 137 9.91 -7.03 -6.65
C LEU A 137 9.74 -5.63 -6.07
N TYR A 138 10.84 -4.91 -5.83
CA TYR A 138 10.76 -3.54 -5.34
C TYR A 138 10.17 -2.59 -6.39
N GLU A 139 10.55 -2.71 -7.66
CA GLU A 139 9.96 -1.92 -8.74
C GLU A 139 8.46 -2.25 -8.94
N ALA A 140 8.09 -3.53 -8.86
CA ALA A 140 6.69 -3.97 -8.88
C ALA A 140 5.89 -3.40 -7.70
N TYR A 141 6.47 -3.40 -6.51
CA TYR A 141 5.90 -2.78 -5.31
C TYR A 141 5.70 -1.27 -5.48
N ARG A 142 6.72 -0.55 -5.94
CA ARG A 142 6.63 0.90 -6.19
C ARG A 142 5.51 1.24 -7.17
N LEU A 143 5.41 0.50 -8.26
CA LEU A 143 4.33 0.66 -9.23
C LEU A 143 2.96 0.49 -8.59
N THR A 144 2.76 -0.62 -7.87
CA THR A 144 1.49 -0.93 -7.23
C THR A 144 1.11 0.11 -6.17
N ARG A 145 2.07 0.51 -5.34
CA ARG A 145 1.90 1.54 -4.33
C ARG A 145 1.49 2.88 -4.93
N ASN A 146 2.24 3.34 -5.93
CA ASN A 146 1.98 4.64 -6.56
C ASN A 146 0.58 4.70 -7.20
N TRP A 147 0.17 3.64 -7.87
CA TRP A 147 -1.18 3.54 -8.42
C TRP A 147 -2.25 3.56 -7.34
N ARG A 148 -2.05 2.79 -6.31
CA ARG A 148 -2.98 2.73 -5.19
C ARG A 148 -3.13 4.07 -4.50
N ASP A 149 -2.03 4.71 -4.13
CA ASP A 149 -2.04 5.99 -3.43
C ASP A 149 -2.75 7.08 -4.25
N ALA A 150 -2.54 7.07 -5.57
CA ALA A 150 -3.12 8.05 -6.46
C ALA A 150 -4.63 7.89 -6.69
N ILE A 151 -5.17 6.64 -6.65
CA ILE A 151 -6.56 6.39 -7.06
C ILE A 151 -7.47 5.84 -5.96
N GLN A 152 -6.96 5.40 -4.81
CA GLN A 152 -7.76 4.69 -3.79
C GLN A 152 -8.90 5.53 -3.21
N LYS A 153 -8.78 6.84 -3.21
CA LYS A 153 -9.80 7.79 -2.70
C LYS A 153 -10.30 8.75 -3.78
N SER A 154 -10.33 8.29 -5.00
CA SER A 154 -10.76 9.08 -6.14
C SER A 154 -12.29 9.12 -6.26
N LEU A 155 -12.80 10.25 -6.70
CA LEU A 155 -14.20 10.41 -7.08
C LEU A 155 -14.36 10.06 -8.57
N TRP A 156 -15.15 9.04 -8.87
CA TRP A 156 -15.38 8.55 -10.22
C TRP A 156 -16.78 8.92 -10.72
N MET A 157 -16.86 9.31 -11.97
CA MET A 157 -18.13 9.58 -12.65
C MET A 157 -18.13 8.92 -14.03
N ASN A 158 -19.31 8.50 -14.48
CA ASN A 158 -19.48 7.96 -15.82
C ASN A 158 -19.04 8.97 -16.88
N LYS A 159 -18.36 8.50 -17.92
CA LYS A 159 -17.96 9.32 -19.06
C LYS A 159 -19.20 10.00 -19.67
N GLY A 160 -19.11 11.32 -19.87
CA GLY A 160 -20.22 12.11 -20.42
C GLY A 160 -21.31 12.51 -19.42
N ASN A 161 -21.11 12.27 -18.11
CA ASN A 161 -22.07 12.73 -17.10
C ASN A 161 -22.23 14.27 -17.16
N PRO A 162 -23.46 14.81 -17.37
CA PRO A 162 -23.67 16.25 -17.53
C PRO A 162 -23.35 17.05 -16.26
N ASN A 163 -23.29 16.42 -15.10
CA ASN A 163 -22.97 17.04 -13.83
C ASN A 163 -21.49 16.99 -13.46
N ALA A 164 -20.62 16.35 -14.26
CA ALA A 164 -19.22 16.16 -13.93
C ALA A 164 -18.49 17.47 -13.60
N ALA A 165 -18.71 18.51 -14.41
CA ALA A 165 -18.11 19.83 -14.17
C ALA A 165 -18.61 20.49 -12.89
N LYS A 166 -19.90 20.36 -12.58
CA LYS A 166 -20.50 20.92 -11.34
C LYS A 166 -19.96 20.20 -10.10
N VAL A 167 -19.88 18.88 -10.14
CA VAL A 167 -19.35 18.09 -9.03
C VAL A 167 -17.87 18.41 -8.81
N LYS A 168 -17.08 18.49 -9.89
CA LYS A 168 -15.67 18.88 -9.79
C LYS A 168 -15.51 20.26 -9.15
N ALA A 169 -16.32 21.26 -9.57
CA ALA A 169 -16.28 22.61 -9.01
C ALA A 169 -16.63 22.62 -7.51
N ALA A 170 -17.71 21.94 -7.12
CA ALA A 170 -18.13 21.86 -5.72
C ALA A 170 -17.10 21.16 -4.83
N VAL A 171 -16.49 20.06 -5.29
CA VAL A 171 -15.41 19.37 -4.57
C VAL A 171 -14.17 20.26 -4.46
N THR A 172 -13.83 20.99 -5.53
CA THR A 172 -12.70 21.96 -5.51
C THR A 172 -12.94 23.06 -4.48
N GLU A 173 -14.14 23.63 -4.45
CA GLU A 173 -14.52 24.66 -3.48
C GLU A 173 -14.43 24.12 -2.04
N MET A 174 -15.00 22.95 -1.77
CA MET A 174 -14.94 22.28 -0.48
C MET A 174 -13.50 22.03 0.01
N ILE A 175 -12.62 21.58 -0.88
CA ILE A 175 -11.23 21.27 -0.52
C ILE A 175 -10.42 22.56 -0.27
N ASN A 176 -10.72 23.62 -1.00
CA ASN A 176 -10.09 24.93 -0.81
C ASN A 176 -10.63 25.70 0.40
N ASP A 177 -11.76 25.30 0.97
CA ASP A 177 -12.25 25.82 2.22
C ASP A 177 -11.41 25.28 3.39
N PRO A 178 -10.69 26.16 4.14
CA PRO A 178 -9.82 25.72 5.22
C PRO A 178 -10.56 25.02 6.36
N VAL A 179 -11.83 25.36 6.60
CA VAL A 179 -12.64 24.73 7.66
C VAL A 179 -13.03 23.32 7.23
N ALA A 180 -13.59 23.16 6.03
CA ALA A 180 -13.97 21.86 5.50
C ALA A 180 -12.75 20.93 5.34
N SER A 181 -11.63 21.46 4.87
CA SER A 181 -10.37 20.71 4.73
C SER A 181 -9.83 20.22 6.08
N ALA A 182 -9.87 21.08 7.11
CA ALA A 182 -9.49 20.69 8.47
C ALA A 182 -10.42 19.63 9.07
N GLU A 183 -11.73 19.71 8.82
CA GLU A 183 -12.69 18.69 9.25
C GLU A 183 -12.45 17.34 8.54
N ILE A 184 -12.15 17.35 7.25
CA ILE A 184 -11.80 16.15 6.51
C ILE A 184 -10.53 15.53 7.11
N TYR A 185 -9.50 16.33 7.34
CA TYR A 185 -8.27 15.85 7.99
C TYR A 185 -8.54 15.24 9.37
N ALA A 186 -9.35 15.88 10.19
CA ALA A 186 -9.69 15.36 11.52
C ALA A 186 -10.40 14.01 11.47
N LYS A 187 -11.20 13.76 10.42
CA LYS A 187 -11.95 12.52 10.23
C LYS A 187 -11.14 11.42 9.52
N THR A 188 -10.29 11.80 8.60
CA THR A 188 -9.58 10.84 7.72
C THR A 188 -8.10 10.68 8.03
N GLY A 189 -7.50 11.64 8.75
CA GLY A 189 -6.06 11.74 8.96
C GLY A 189 -5.27 12.19 7.73
N GLU A 190 -5.97 12.62 6.67
CA GLU A 190 -5.36 13.02 5.40
C GLU A 190 -5.95 14.34 4.91
N TYR A 191 -5.10 15.26 4.47
CA TYR A 191 -5.58 16.46 3.79
C TYR A 191 -6.05 16.10 2.38
N PRO A 192 -7.27 16.53 2.02
CA PRO A 192 -7.74 16.31 0.65
C PRO A 192 -6.96 17.21 -0.33
N TRP A 193 -6.69 16.66 -1.48
CA TRP A 193 -6.03 17.36 -2.57
C TRP A 193 -6.69 17.00 -3.89
N ILE A 194 -6.70 17.94 -4.82
CA ILE A 194 -7.31 17.74 -6.12
C ILE A 194 -6.24 17.58 -7.16
N GLN A 195 -6.36 16.50 -7.93
CA GLN A 195 -5.63 16.36 -9.18
C GLN A 195 -6.58 16.30 -10.36
N ASN A 196 -6.16 16.89 -11.45
CA ASN A 196 -6.84 16.73 -12.72
C ASN A 196 -6.65 15.28 -13.20
N GLY A 197 -7.77 14.55 -13.38
CA GLY A 197 -7.73 13.14 -13.74
C GLY A 197 -6.87 12.80 -14.97
N PRO A 198 -6.94 13.56 -16.10
CA PRO A 198 -6.05 13.34 -17.24
C PRO A 198 -4.56 13.51 -16.92
N GLU A 199 -4.19 14.51 -16.13
CA GLU A 199 -2.80 14.78 -15.74
C GLU A 199 -2.29 13.69 -14.78
N LEU A 200 -3.10 13.32 -13.79
CA LEU A 200 -2.81 12.20 -12.91
C LEU A 200 -2.58 10.91 -13.70
N LEU A 201 -3.48 10.59 -14.63
CA LEU A 201 -3.36 9.39 -15.44
C LEU A 201 -2.10 9.41 -16.31
N ALA A 202 -1.74 10.57 -16.90
CA ALA A 202 -0.50 10.73 -17.66
C ALA A 202 0.74 10.52 -16.76
N THR A 203 0.74 11.07 -15.55
CA THR A 203 1.82 10.87 -14.57
C THR A 203 1.93 9.38 -14.20
N LEU A 204 0.82 8.74 -13.83
CA LEU A 204 0.83 7.33 -13.49
C LEU A 204 1.33 6.45 -14.64
N LYS A 205 0.88 6.71 -15.87
CA LYS A 205 1.39 5.99 -17.05
C LYS A 205 2.90 6.17 -17.25
N SER A 206 3.45 7.34 -16.95
CA SER A 206 4.87 7.60 -17.07
C SER A 206 5.75 6.84 -16.05
N LEU A 207 5.13 6.32 -14.98
CA LEU A 207 5.80 5.51 -13.95
C LEU A 207 5.76 4.01 -14.25
N ILE A 208 5.02 3.59 -15.28
CA ILE A 208 4.89 2.18 -15.64
C ILE A 208 6.03 1.77 -16.58
N THR A 209 6.76 0.73 -16.18
CA THR A 209 7.56 -0.05 -17.11
C THR A 209 6.85 -1.37 -17.38
N GLU A 210 6.98 -1.91 -18.59
CA GLU A 210 6.36 -3.19 -18.95
C GLU A 210 6.83 -4.31 -18.03
N LYS A 211 8.12 -4.31 -17.67
CA LYS A 211 8.69 -5.29 -16.75
C LYS A 211 8.05 -5.19 -15.36
N ALA A 212 8.05 -4.01 -14.72
CA ALA A 212 7.49 -3.84 -13.39
C ALA A 212 5.99 -4.21 -13.34
N LEU A 213 5.25 -3.94 -14.43
CA LEU A 213 3.84 -4.34 -14.51
C LEU A 213 3.67 -5.87 -14.60
N LYS A 214 4.46 -6.55 -15.43
CA LYS A 214 4.45 -8.02 -15.51
C LYS A 214 4.82 -8.65 -14.16
N ASP A 215 5.83 -8.13 -13.51
CA ASP A 215 6.30 -8.60 -12.20
C ASP A 215 5.26 -8.36 -11.10
N ALA A 216 4.60 -7.21 -11.10
CA ALA A 216 3.51 -6.93 -10.17
C ALA A 216 2.30 -7.85 -10.38
N VAL A 217 1.91 -8.10 -11.62
CA VAL A 217 0.82 -9.04 -11.95
C VAL A 217 1.19 -10.45 -11.51
N ARG A 218 2.38 -10.92 -11.86
CA ARG A 218 2.88 -12.23 -11.48
C ARG A 218 2.94 -12.41 -9.97
N TRP A 219 3.49 -11.43 -9.25
CA TRP A 219 3.51 -11.44 -7.79
C TRP A 219 2.11 -11.62 -7.21
N ASN A 220 1.14 -10.82 -7.67
CA ASN A 220 -0.22 -10.89 -7.17
C ASN A 220 -0.90 -12.25 -7.47
N GLN A 221 -0.60 -12.85 -8.62
CA GLN A 221 -1.13 -14.17 -8.96
C GLN A 221 -0.54 -15.28 -8.09
N GLU A 222 0.78 -15.28 -7.93
CA GLU A 222 1.49 -16.40 -7.29
C GLU A 222 1.56 -16.27 -5.77
N ALA A 223 1.65 -15.06 -5.23
CA ALA A 223 1.69 -14.82 -3.78
C ALA A 223 0.30 -14.89 -3.14
N TYR A 224 -0.75 -14.43 -3.84
CA TYR A 224 -2.10 -14.37 -3.28
C TYR A 224 -3.09 -15.38 -3.87
N GLY A 225 -2.74 -16.04 -4.95
CA GLY A 225 -3.65 -16.92 -5.68
C GLY A 225 -4.77 -16.18 -6.41
N PHE A 226 -4.59 -14.90 -6.72
CA PHE A 226 -5.58 -14.15 -7.49
C PHE A 226 -5.55 -14.53 -8.97
N PRO A 227 -6.71 -14.68 -9.61
CA PRO A 227 -6.77 -14.89 -11.05
C PRO A 227 -6.19 -13.67 -11.78
N SER A 228 -5.57 -13.91 -12.94
CA SER A 228 -5.06 -12.81 -13.76
C SER A 228 -6.18 -11.89 -14.21
N ILE A 229 -6.09 -10.63 -13.78
CA ILE A 229 -6.91 -9.53 -14.31
C ILE A 229 -6.16 -8.75 -15.40
N TYR A 230 -4.92 -9.15 -15.66
CA TYR A 230 -4.08 -8.49 -16.65
C TYR A 230 -4.57 -8.80 -18.07
N LYS A 231 -4.93 -7.75 -18.76
CA LYS A 231 -5.31 -7.78 -20.18
C LYS A 231 -4.29 -6.98 -20.97
N PRO A 232 -3.36 -7.63 -21.68
CA PRO A 232 -2.30 -6.95 -22.44
C PRO A 232 -2.82 -5.88 -23.40
N GLU A 233 -4.02 -6.10 -23.95
CA GLU A 233 -4.70 -5.18 -24.87
C GLU A 233 -5.09 -3.84 -24.23
N LEU A 234 -5.10 -3.71 -22.92
CA LEU A 234 -5.40 -2.44 -22.23
C LEU A 234 -4.18 -1.52 -22.08
N LEU A 235 -3.00 -1.98 -22.51
CA LEU A 235 -1.77 -1.18 -22.48
C LEU A 235 -1.49 -0.47 -23.82
N ASN A 236 -2.28 -0.74 -24.86
CA ASN A 236 -2.15 -0.13 -26.19
C ASN A 236 -3.02 1.13 -26.32
#